data_7550d71ee2cc20653144b6b994ece783
#
_entry.id   7550d71ee2cc20653144b6b994ece783
#
_cell.length_a   1.000
_cell.length_b   1.000
_cell.length_c   1.000
_cell.angle_alpha   90.00
_cell.angle_beta   90.00
_cell.angle_gamma   90.00
#
_symmetry.space_group_name_H-M   'P 1'
#
loop_
_entity.id
_entity.type
_entity.pdbx_description
1 polymer ?
#
loop_
_entity_poly.entity_id
_entity_poly.type
_entity_poly.pdbx_seq_one_letter_code
_entity_poly.pdbx_strand_id
1 'polypeptide(L)'
;MIFQNRGKDYMKNTMENKRAILLLSGGIDSTTLLAKLSSENYDVIAISFHYGQKHSIELNFAKKNAEKYNVKKHHIIELDKILFKSSALVNREIDIATYENNELPEGQVNAYVPFRNLLFISTALSLAETMKINEVYLAFNSDDNANFWDCRTDFVEKINAIVTSNTSIQIKTPFINLSKTEVVKLARQLNVDLNNTITCYQPNEGTECGVCLSCVTKQKALENA
;
A
#
# COMPACT_ATOMS: atom_id res chain seq x y z
N MET A 1 29.46 -43.00 -43.45
CA MET A 1 29.86 -41.78 -42.67
C MET A 1 28.61 -41.06 -42.24
N ILE A 2 28.22 -41.24 -41.00
CA ILE A 2 27.00 -40.66 -40.44
C ILE A 2 27.43 -39.47 -39.57
N PHE A 3 27.12 -38.25 -40.00
CA PHE A 3 27.36 -37.04 -39.21
C PHE A 3 26.23 -36.89 -38.19
N GLN A 4 26.54 -37.12 -36.92
CA GLN A 4 25.69 -36.77 -35.80
C GLN A 4 25.75 -35.25 -35.55
N ASN A 5 24.66 -34.58 -35.84
CA ASN A 5 24.46 -33.17 -35.52
C ASN A 5 24.00 -33.08 -34.06
N ARG A 6 24.92 -32.77 -33.13
CA ARG A 6 24.57 -32.48 -31.73
C ARG A 6 24.03 -31.06 -31.66
N GLY A 7 22.71 -30.96 -31.69
CA GLY A 7 22.04 -29.71 -31.32
C GLY A 7 22.39 -29.33 -29.89
N LYS A 8 23.06 -28.20 -29.71
CA LYS A 8 23.22 -27.55 -28.42
C LYS A 8 21.87 -26.93 -28.05
N ASP A 9 21.11 -27.62 -27.21
CA ASP A 9 20.00 -27.02 -26.48
C ASP A 9 20.56 -25.92 -25.58
N TYR A 10 20.49 -24.69 -26.05
CA TYR A 10 20.61 -23.52 -25.18
C TYR A 10 19.34 -23.46 -24.30
N MET A 11 19.40 -24.08 -23.11
CA MET A 11 18.46 -23.79 -22.07
C MET A 11 18.53 -22.28 -21.78
N LYS A 12 17.62 -21.50 -22.36
CA LYS A 12 17.30 -20.19 -21.89
C LYS A 12 16.73 -20.37 -20.47
N ASN A 13 17.59 -20.20 -19.48
CA ASN A 13 17.19 -20.06 -18.09
C ASN A 13 16.47 -18.70 -17.99
N THR A 14 15.21 -18.64 -18.42
CA THR A 14 14.35 -17.50 -18.14
C THR A 14 14.06 -17.57 -16.65
N MET A 15 14.84 -16.82 -15.85
CA MET A 15 14.45 -16.57 -14.47
C MET A 15 13.04 -15.99 -14.53
N GLU A 16 12.04 -16.77 -14.12
CA GLU A 16 10.68 -16.26 -13.98
C GLU A 16 10.76 -15.07 -13.01
N ASN A 17 10.31 -13.90 -13.48
CA ASN A 17 10.25 -12.73 -12.63
C ASN A 17 9.39 -13.04 -11.39
N LYS A 18 9.87 -12.67 -10.23
CA LYS A 18 9.07 -12.75 -9.00
C LYS A 18 7.80 -11.93 -9.19
N ARG A 19 6.66 -12.47 -8.80
CA ARG A 19 5.35 -11.82 -8.95
C ARG A 19 4.79 -11.44 -7.59
N ALA A 20 4.20 -10.25 -7.51
CA ALA A 20 3.60 -9.74 -6.27
C ALA A 20 2.27 -9.04 -6.51
N ILE A 21 1.34 -9.19 -5.56
CA ILE A 21 0.19 -8.29 -5.41
C ILE A 21 0.62 -7.17 -4.45
N LEU A 22 0.34 -5.93 -4.81
CA LEU A 22 0.60 -4.76 -3.96
C LEU A 22 -0.69 -3.96 -3.74
N LEU A 23 -1.02 -3.66 -2.47
CA LEU A 23 -2.02 -2.65 -2.17
C LEU A 23 -1.42 -1.25 -2.36
N LEU A 24 -1.89 -0.53 -3.39
CA LEU A 24 -1.36 0.76 -3.82
C LEU A 24 -2.39 1.87 -3.57
N SER A 25 -2.16 2.70 -2.56
CA SER A 25 -3.05 3.82 -2.22
C SER A 25 -2.73 5.13 -2.96
N GLY A 26 -1.51 5.27 -3.48
CA GLY A 26 -1.00 6.54 -4.03
C GLY A 26 -0.34 7.44 -2.98
N GLY A 27 -0.30 7.02 -1.72
CA GLY A 27 0.48 7.66 -0.65
C GLY A 27 1.95 7.28 -0.67
N ILE A 28 2.75 7.98 0.16
CA ILE A 28 4.21 7.79 0.21
C ILE A 28 4.60 6.34 0.47
N ASP A 29 4.00 5.69 1.45
CA ASP A 29 4.42 4.35 1.88
C ASP A 29 4.21 3.32 0.78
N SER A 30 3.00 3.25 0.23
CA SER A 30 2.68 2.31 -0.84
C SER A 30 3.45 2.58 -2.13
N THR A 31 3.74 3.86 -2.44
CA THR A 31 4.56 4.23 -3.60
C THR A 31 6.03 3.88 -3.37
N THR A 32 6.55 4.06 -2.14
CA THR A 32 7.90 3.63 -1.78
C THR A 32 8.06 2.11 -1.87
N LEU A 33 7.05 1.37 -1.42
CA LEU A 33 7.05 -0.09 -1.55
C LEU A 33 6.98 -0.53 -3.01
N LEU A 34 6.21 0.16 -3.85
CA LEU A 34 6.19 -0.09 -5.29
C LEU A 34 7.58 0.14 -5.92
N ALA A 35 8.24 1.26 -5.58
CA ALA A 35 9.60 1.57 -6.05
C ALA A 35 10.60 0.48 -5.64
N LYS A 36 10.52 0.03 -4.37
CA LYS A 36 11.35 -1.06 -3.85
C LYS A 36 11.13 -2.36 -4.63
N LEU A 37 9.90 -2.81 -4.79
CA LEU A 37 9.58 -4.04 -5.54
C LEU A 37 10.05 -3.94 -7.00
N SER A 38 9.86 -2.78 -7.63
CA SER A 38 10.35 -2.51 -8.99
C SER A 38 11.87 -2.63 -9.07
N SER A 39 12.62 -2.08 -8.10
CA SER A 39 14.08 -2.18 -8.05
C SER A 39 14.58 -3.60 -7.82
N GLU A 40 13.77 -4.47 -7.24
CA GLU A 40 14.04 -5.90 -7.01
C GLU A 40 13.53 -6.81 -8.14
N ASN A 41 13.13 -6.21 -9.28
CA ASN A 41 12.64 -6.88 -10.49
C ASN A 41 11.38 -7.73 -10.27
N TYR A 42 10.44 -7.25 -9.43
CA TYR A 42 9.13 -7.86 -9.30
C TYR A 42 8.20 -7.45 -10.46
N ASP A 43 7.46 -8.40 -10.99
CA ASP A 43 6.28 -8.14 -11.80
C ASP A 43 5.10 -7.84 -10.86
N VAL A 44 4.86 -6.56 -10.63
CA VAL A 44 3.83 -6.10 -9.69
C VAL A 44 2.46 -6.04 -10.36
N ILE A 45 1.44 -6.54 -9.64
CA ILE A 45 0.03 -6.31 -9.91
C ILE A 45 -0.49 -5.47 -8.74
N ALA A 46 -0.96 -4.26 -9.03
CA ALA A 46 -1.45 -3.35 -8.02
C ALA A 46 -2.96 -3.42 -7.85
N ILE A 47 -3.42 -3.24 -6.61
CA ILE A 47 -4.83 -3.06 -6.26
C ILE A 47 -4.98 -1.73 -5.53
N SER A 48 -5.90 -0.91 -5.99
CA SER A 48 -6.39 0.28 -5.27
C SER A 48 -7.88 0.11 -4.99
N PHE A 49 -8.39 0.81 -3.98
CA PHE A 49 -9.78 0.71 -3.57
C PHE A 49 -10.47 2.06 -3.65
N HIS A 50 -11.66 2.06 -4.27
CA HIS A 50 -12.63 3.12 -4.16
C HIS A 50 -13.74 2.64 -3.22
N TYR A 51 -13.79 3.18 -1.99
CA TYR A 51 -14.71 2.74 -0.94
C TYR A 51 -15.65 3.86 -0.46
N GLY A 52 -15.82 4.87 -1.31
CA GLY A 52 -16.65 6.04 -1.02
C GLY A 52 -15.95 7.11 -0.16
N GLN A 53 -14.61 7.07 -0.08
CA GLN A 53 -13.82 8.09 0.59
C GLN A 53 -14.13 9.49 0.04
N LYS A 54 -14.17 10.51 0.92
CA LYS A 54 -14.51 11.89 0.56
C LYS A 54 -13.66 12.44 -0.57
N HIS A 55 -12.41 12.01 -0.63
CA HIS A 55 -11.43 12.46 -1.61
C HIS A 55 -10.75 11.27 -2.27
N SER A 56 -11.23 10.92 -3.46
CA SER A 56 -10.67 9.82 -4.26
C SER A 56 -9.49 10.24 -5.15
N ILE A 57 -8.96 11.46 -4.98
CA ILE A 57 -7.84 11.97 -5.76
C ILE A 57 -6.59 11.08 -5.64
N GLU A 58 -6.43 10.39 -4.51
CA GLU A 58 -5.35 9.43 -4.27
C GLU A 58 -5.27 8.34 -5.35
N LEU A 59 -6.41 7.95 -5.93
CA LEU A 59 -6.46 6.97 -7.02
C LEU A 59 -5.76 7.47 -8.29
N ASN A 60 -5.77 8.80 -8.53
CA ASN A 60 -5.04 9.39 -9.65
C ASN A 60 -3.53 9.31 -9.43
N PHE A 61 -3.08 9.51 -8.18
CA PHE A 61 -1.67 9.34 -7.82
C PHE A 61 -1.26 7.87 -7.90
N ALA A 62 -2.11 6.96 -7.44
CA ALA A 62 -1.88 5.51 -7.59
C ALA A 62 -1.73 5.12 -9.06
N LYS A 63 -2.60 5.60 -9.96
CA LYS A 63 -2.51 5.35 -11.41
C LYS A 63 -1.20 5.85 -12.00
N LYS A 64 -0.84 7.13 -11.74
CA LYS A 64 0.41 7.72 -12.23
C LYS A 64 1.64 6.95 -11.76
N ASN A 65 1.65 6.54 -10.50
CA ASN A 65 2.76 5.75 -9.96
C ASN A 65 2.79 4.33 -10.55
N ALA A 66 1.64 3.68 -10.75
CA ALA A 66 1.56 2.40 -11.42
C ALA A 66 2.14 2.46 -12.85
N GLU A 67 1.85 3.52 -13.60
CA GLU A 67 2.41 3.78 -14.94
C GLU A 67 3.92 4.02 -14.87
N LYS A 68 4.38 4.91 -13.96
CA LYS A 68 5.80 5.26 -13.78
C LYS A 68 6.68 4.04 -13.50
N TYR A 69 6.19 3.10 -12.68
CA TYR A 69 6.93 1.89 -12.30
C TYR A 69 6.57 0.66 -13.14
N ASN A 70 5.92 0.84 -14.30
CA ASN A 70 5.57 -0.22 -15.24
C ASN A 70 4.82 -1.40 -14.59
N VAL A 71 3.88 -1.10 -13.70
CA VAL A 71 3.01 -2.09 -13.07
C VAL A 71 2.26 -2.88 -14.15
N LYS A 72 2.32 -4.20 -14.11
CA LYS A 72 1.76 -5.08 -15.15
C LYS A 72 0.24 -4.97 -15.28
N LYS A 73 -0.45 -4.85 -14.15
CA LYS A 73 -1.89 -4.59 -14.08
C LYS A 73 -2.19 -3.75 -12.84
N HIS A 74 -3.06 -2.77 -12.97
CA HIS A 74 -3.58 -2.00 -11.86
C HIS A 74 -5.10 -2.14 -11.83
N HIS A 75 -5.61 -2.80 -10.79
CA HIS A 75 -7.04 -2.96 -10.56
C HIS A 75 -7.54 -1.92 -9.56
N ILE A 76 -8.66 -1.29 -9.87
CA ILE A 76 -9.40 -0.45 -8.93
C ILE A 76 -10.67 -1.19 -8.55
N ILE A 77 -10.78 -1.54 -7.27
CA ILE A 77 -11.91 -2.29 -6.72
C ILE A 77 -12.87 -1.30 -6.07
N GLU A 78 -14.12 -1.34 -6.46
CA GLU A 78 -15.18 -0.53 -5.87
C GLU A 78 -15.85 -1.29 -4.72
N LEU A 79 -15.97 -0.63 -3.57
CA LEU A 79 -16.67 -1.13 -2.40
C LEU A 79 -17.81 -0.17 -2.05
N ASP A 80 -18.94 -0.71 -1.59
CA ASP A 80 -20.07 0.12 -1.21
C ASP A 80 -19.73 0.91 0.07
N LYS A 81 -19.88 2.24 -0.01
CA LYS A 81 -19.66 3.17 1.11
C LYS A 81 -20.53 2.89 2.33
N ILE A 82 -21.62 2.13 2.17
CA ILE A 82 -22.50 1.76 3.29
C ILE A 82 -21.75 1.04 4.41
N LEU A 83 -20.69 0.28 4.04
CA LEU A 83 -19.86 -0.47 4.97
C LEU A 83 -19.07 0.43 5.93
N PHE A 84 -18.88 1.71 5.58
CA PHE A 84 -17.89 2.58 6.20
C PHE A 84 -18.44 3.92 6.69
N LYS A 85 -19.78 4.07 6.78
CA LYS A 85 -20.44 5.33 7.14
C LYS A 85 -20.13 5.88 8.54
N SER A 86 -19.54 5.07 9.42
CA SER A 86 -19.11 5.51 10.75
C SER A 86 -17.78 6.26 10.76
N SER A 87 -17.04 6.24 9.66
CA SER A 87 -15.74 6.91 9.54
C SER A 87 -15.87 8.32 8.96
N ALA A 88 -15.12 9.26 9.53
CA ALA A 88 -14.98 10.61 8.99
C ALA A 88 -14.40 10.63 7.57
N LEU A 89 -13.68 9.60 7.14
CA LEU A 89 -13.16 9.52 5.77
C LEU A 89 -14.25 9.28 4.73
N VAL A 90 -15.41 8.74 5.12
CA VAL A 90 -16.50 8.37 4.21
C VAL A 90 -17.74 9.19 4.45
N ASN A 91 -18.12 9.38 5.72
CA ASN A 91 -19.32 10.13 6.09
C ASN A 91 -19.07 11.64 5.98
N ARG A 92 -19.83 12.31 5.10
CA ARG A 92 -19.70 13.76 4.87
C ARG A 92 -20.22 14.62 6.02
N GLU A 93 -21.00 14.04 6.93
CA GLU A 93 -21.57 14.72 8.12
C GLU A 93 -20.60 14.71 9.32
N ILE A 94 -19.50 13.94 9.23
CA ILE A 94 -18.48 13.86 10.29
C ILE A 94 -17.24 14.60 9.80
N ASP A 95 -16.82 15.64 10.50
CA ASP A 95 -15.60 16.36 10.18
C ASP A 95 -14.36 15.53 10.47
N ILE A 96 -13.34 15.67 9.62
CA ILE A 96 -12.04 15.06 9.87
C ILE A 96 -11.34 15.86 10.96
N ALA A 97 -10.86 15.16 11.99
CA ALA A 97 -10.14 15.80 13.09
C ALA A 97 -8.87 16.48 12.58
N THR A 98 -8.61 17.67 13.11
CA THR A 98 -7.41 18.48 12.84
C THR A 98 -6.52 18.52 14.06
N TYR A 99 -5.22 18.62 13.82
CA TYR A 99 -4.18 18.58 14.85
C TYR A 99 -3.28 19.80 14.70
N GLU A 100 -3.41 20.72 15.63
CA GLU A 100 -2.56 21.90 15.73
C GLU A 100 -1.34 21.60 16.62
N ASN A 101 -0.28 22.39 16.47
CA ASN A 101 0.95 22.29 17.29
C ASN A 101 1.64 20.90 17.25
N ASN A 102 1.36 20.08 16.24
CA ASN A 102 1.98 18.76 16.10
C ASN A 102 1.68 17.76 17.25
N GLU A 103 0.64 17.96 18.02
CA GLU A 103 0.19 16.98 18.99
C GLU A 103 -0.52 15.82 18.26
N LEU A 104 0.03 14.62 18.39
CA LEU A 104 -0.57 13.44 17.82
C LEU A 104 -1.53 12.79 18.81
N PRO A 105 -2.71 12.31 18.35
CA PRO A 105 -3.68 11.69 19.24
C PRO A 105 -3.19 10.34 19.73
N GLU A 106 -3.59 9.97 20.93
CA GLU A 106 -3.47 8.62 21.45
C GLU A 106 -4.75 7.83 21.14
N GLY A 107 -4.59 6.56 20.76
CA GLY A 107 -5.71 5.67 20.49
C GLY A 107 -6.39 5.88 19.14
N GLN A 108 -7.58 5.29 19.00
CA GLN A 108 -8.31 5.25 17.73
C GLN A 108 -8.88 6.62 17.37
N VAL A 109 -8.62 7.05 16.14
CA VAL A 109 -9.07 8.34 15.59
C VAL A 109 -10.37 8.20 14.78
N ASN A 110 -11.09 9.29 14.53
CA ASN A 110 -12.32 9.29 13.74
C ASN A 110 -12.11 9.00 12.24
N ALA A 111 -10.87 9.06 11.78
CA ALA A 111 -10.45 8.63 10.47
C ALA A 111 -10.33 7.08 10.34
N TYR A 112 -10.45 6.33 11.42
CA TYR A 112 -10.50 4.88 11.36
C TYR A 112 -11.71 4.40 10.56
N VAL A 113 -11.46 3.47 9.64
CA VAL A 113 -12.49 2.85 8.81
C VAL A 113 -12.66 1.40 9.26
N PRO A 114 -13.84 1.01 9.81
CA PRO A 114 -14.03 -0.30 10.42
C PRO A 114 -13.63 -1.45 9.51
N PHE A 115 -12.71 -2.31 9.98
CA PHE A 115 -12.22 -3.52 9.30
C PHE A 115 -11.75 -3.32 7.84
N ARG A 116 -11.44 -2.07 7.46
CA ARG A 116 -11.08 -1.76 6.07
C ARG A 116 -9.87 -2.56 5.60
N ASN A 117 -8.81 -2.59 6.42
CA ASN A 117 -7.59 -3.31 6.04
C ASN A 117 -7.81 -4.81 5.94
N LEU A 118 -8.65 -5.41 6.81
CA LEU A 118 -9.02 -6.82 6.69
C LEU A 118 -9.74 -7.11 5.37
N LEU A 119 -10.68 -6.25 4.96
CA LEU A 119 -11.41 -6.40 3.70
C LEU A 119 -10.47 -6.24 2.49
N PHE A 120 -9.57 -5.26 2.54
CA PHE A 120 -8.57 -5.04 1.49
C PHE A 120 -7.62 -6.23 1.37
N ILE A 121 -7.14 -6.76 2.49
CA ILE A 121 -6.27 -7.94 2.51
C ILE A 121 -7.02 -9.15 1.95
N SER A 122 -8.25 -9.42 2.38
CA SER A 122 -9.04 -10.55 1.89
C SER A 122 -9.26 -10.48 0.38
N THR A 123 -9.52 -9.28 -0.16
CA THR A 123 -9.65 -9.06 -1.60
C THR A 123 -8.33 -9.34 -2.33
N ALA A 124 -7.21 -8.87 -1.78
CA ALA A 124 -5.88 -9.11 -2.35
C ALA A 124 -5.49 -10.59 -2.32
N LEU A 125 -5.82 -11.30 -1.24
CA LEU A 125 -5.59 -12.74 -1.11
C LEU A 125 -6.40 -13.54 -2.14
N SER A 126 -7.67 -13.20 -2.33
CA SER A 126 -8.54 -13.81 -3.35
C SER A 126 -7.97 -13.63 -4.77
N LEU A 127 -7.47 -12.42 -5.08
CA LEU A 127 -6.81 -12.16 -6.36
C LEU A 127 -5.48 -12.92 -6.48
N ALA A 128 -4.68 -12.98 -5.41
CA ALA A 128 -3.41 -13.69 -5.37
C ALA A 128 -3.61 -15.18 -5.68
N GLU A 129 -4.59 -15.82 -5.04
CA GLU A 129 -4.92 -17.22 -5.28
C GLU A 129 -5.40 -17.45 -6.71
N THR A 130 -6.31 -16.60 -7.21
CA THR A 130 -6.81 -16.65 -8.60
C THR A 130 -5.69 -16.54 -9.62
N MET A 131 -4.71 -15.70 -9.37
CA MET A 131 -3.58 -15.43 -10.28
C MET A 131 -2.37 -16.33 -10.02
N LYS A 132 -2.42 -17.22 -9.03
CA LYS A 132 -1.32 -18.07 -8.57
C LYS A 132 -0.07 -17.25 -8.23
N ILE A 133 -0.26 -16.23 -7.39
CA ILE A 133 0.79 -15.35 -6.86
C ILE A 133 0.90 -15.60 -5.36
N ASN A 134 2.11 -15.86 -4.87
CA ASN A 134 2.29 -16.29 -3.48
C ASN A 134 2.67 -15.14 -2.53
N GLU A 135 2.78 -13.92 -3.01
CA GLU A 135 3.19 -12.78 -2.18
C GLU A 135 2.22 -11.60 -2.33
N VAL A 136 1.67 -11.16 -1.20
CA VAL A 136 0.82 -9.96 -1.07
C VAL A 136 1.54 -8.95 -0.20
N TYR A 137 1.76 -7.74 -0.72
CA TYR A 137 2.53 -6.69 -0.07
C TYR A 137 1.66 -5.55 0.44
N LEU A 138 1.90 -5.14 1.69
CA LEU A 138 1.26 -4.02 2.37
C LEU A 138 2.35 -3.09 2.92
N ALA A 139 2.10 -1.78 2.84
CA ALA A 139 3.04 -0.75 3.25
C ALA A 139 2.72 -0.17 4.65
N PHE A 140 2.32 -1.03 5.60
CA PHE A 140 2.13 -0.62 7.00
C PHE A 140 3.47 -0.21 7.61
N ASN A 141 3.47 0.83 8.43
CA ASN A 141 4.63 1.34 9.15
C ASN A 141 4.35 1.44 10.66
N SER A 142 5.38 1.68 11.48
CA SER A 142 5.23 1.67 12.94
C SER A 142 4.40 2.83 13.49
N ASP A 143 4.36 3.97 12.80
CA ASP A 143 3.64 5.15 13.26
C ASP A 143 2.11 4.96 13.13
N ASP A 144 1.66 4.10 12.21
CA ASP A 144 0.24 3.75 12.07
C ASP A 144 -0.27 2.91 13.26
N ASN A 145 0.60 2.19 13.96
CA ASN A 145 0.25 1.24 15.01
C ASN A 145 -0.46 1.88 16.22
N ALA A 146 -0.18 3.15 16.49
CA ALA A 146 -0.75 3.87 17.62
C ALA A 146 -2.26 4.13 17.46
N ASN A 147 -2.70 4.38 16.23
CA ASN A 147 -4.05 4.82 15.90
C ASN A 147 -4.89 3.77 15.16
N PHE A 148 -4.25 2.76 14.56
CA PHE A 148 -4.90 1.75 13.72
C PHE A 148 -4.47 0.34 14.13
N TRP A 149 -5.31 -0.35 14.91
CA TRP A 149 -5.03 -1.71 15.39
C TRP A 149 -4.84 -2.72 14.24
N ASP A 150 -5.48 -2.48 13.09
CA ASP A 150 -5.41 -3.31 11.89
C ASP A 150 -4.19 -3.00 10.99
N CYS A 151 -3.23 -2.22 11.52
CA CYS A 151 -1.89 -2.03 10.94
C CYS A 151 -0.78 -2.69 11.79
N ARG A 152 -1.12 -3.28 12.95
CA ARG A 152 -0.15 -3.83 13.90
C ARG A 152 0.42 -5.17 13.46
N THR A 153 1.61 -5.48 13.96
CA THR A 153 2.31 -6.74 13.67
C THR A 153 1.47 -7.95 14.06
N ASP A 154 0.87 -7.96 15.25
CA ASP A 154 0.06 -9.08 15.74
C ASP A 154 -1.20 -9.33 14.88
N PHE A 155 -1.78 -8.28 14.30
CA PHE A 155 -2.88 -8.40 13.35
C PHE A 155 -2.42 -9.13 12.07
N VAL A 156 -1.30 -8.71 11.49
CA VAL A 156 -0.74 -9.32 10.27
C VAL A 156 -0.34 -10.77 10.52
N GLU A 157 0.28 -11.07 11.65
CA GLU A 157 0.67 -12.42 12.05
C GLU A 157 -0.53 -13.37 12.16
N LYS A 158 -1.63 -12.93 12.80
CA LYS A 158 -2.86 -13.72 12.91
C LYS A 158 -3.49 -14.03 11.54
N ILE A 159 -3.50 -13.05 10.62
CA ILE A 159 -4.00 -13.30 9.26
C ILE A 159 -3.06 -14.24 8.52
N ASN A 160 -1.75 -14.03 8.59
CA ASN A 160 -0.77 -14.92 7.98
C ASN A 160 -0.91 -16.36 8.49
N ALA A 161 -1.15 -16.57 9.78
CA ALA A 161 -1.37 -17.90 10.34
C ALA A 161 -2.58 -18.62 9.71
N ILE A 162 -3.69 -17.89 9.48
CA ILE A 162 -4.86 -18.43 8.77
C ILE A 162 -4.54 -18.76 7.32
N VAL A 163 -3.87 -17.84 6.62
CA VAL A 163 -3.59 -17.95 5.19
C VAL A 163 -2.60 -19.07 4.90
N THR A 164 -1.49 -19.11 5.62
CA THR A 164 -0.40 -20.09 5.40
C THR A 164 -0.76 -21.51 5.84
N SER A 165 -1.77 -21.68 6.71
CA SER A 165 -2.28 -23.01 7.05
C SER A 165 -3.04 -23.69 5.91
N ASN A 166 -3.49 -22.94 4.89
CA ASN A 166 -4.31 -23.45 3.79
C ASN A 166 -3.74 -23.18 2.40
N THR A 167 -2.78 -22.24 2.29
CA THR A 167 -2.21 -21.81 1.00
C THR A 167 -0.70 -21.59 1.13
N SER A 168 -0.02 -21.41 -0.01
CA SER A 168 1.38 -20.95 -0.05
C SER A 168 1.51 -19.41 -0.06
N ILE A 169 0.40 -18.68 0.02
CA ILE A 169 0.40 -17.21 -0.02
C ILE A 169 0.93 -16.66 1.30
N GLN A 170 1.71 -15.60 1.23
CA GLN A 170 2.26 -14.88 2.37
C GLN A 170 1.97 -13.39 2.26
N ILE A 171 1.52 -12.78 3.35
CA ILE A 171 1.41 -11.33 3.47
C ILE A 171 2.76 -10.79 3.93
N LYS A 172 3.31 -9.86 3.20
CA LYS A 172 4.60 -9.20 3.44
C LYS A 172 4.39 -7.74 3.80
N THR A 173 4.95 -7.32 4.92
CA THR A 173 4.88 -5.95 5.44
C THR A 173 6.28 -5.43 5.77
N PRO A 174 7.12 -5.16 4.75
CA PRO A 174 8.54 -4.87 4.96
C PRO A 174 8.81 -3.57 5.74
N PHE A 175 7.82 -2.70 5.88
CA PHE A 175 7.95 -1.43 6.59
C PHE A 175 7.32 -1.43 7.99
N ILE A 176 6.74 -2.53 8.45
CA ILE A 176 5.93 -2.59 9.67
C ILE A 176 6.67 -2.13 10.94
N ASN A 177 8.00 -2.28 10.96
CA ASN A 177 8.87 -1.83 12.04
C ASN A 177 9.63 -0.53 11.72
N LEU A 178 9.40 0.08 10.56
CA LEU A 178 10.00 1.35 10.18
C LEU A 178 9.09 2.50 10.59
N SER A 179 9.67 3.57 11.11
CA SER A 179 8.97 4.84 11.29
C SER A 179 8.66 5.50 9.95
N LYS A 180 7.71 6.42 9.92
CA LYS A 180 7.41 7.22 8.74
C LYS A 180 8.64 7.95 8.21
N THR A 181 9.49 8.46 9.12
CA THR A 181 10.76 9.09 8.78
C THR A 181 11.71 8.14 8.03
N GLU A 182 11.82 6.88 8.48
CA GLU A 182 12.65 5.88 7.81
C GLU A 182 12.10 5.50 6.45
N VAL A 183 10.77 5.42 6.31
CA VAL A 183 10.13 5.19 5.01
C VAL A 183 10.40 6.36 4.05
N VAL A 184 10.37 7.62 4.52
CA VAL A 184 10.72 8.80 3.71
C VAL A 184 12.19 8.78 3.30
N LYS A 185 13.12 8.40 4.20
CA LYS A 185 14.54 8.21 3.84
C LYS A 185 14.71 7.18 2.74
N LEU A 186 14.04 6.04 2.86
CA LEU A 186 14.05 5.00 1.84
C LEU A 186 13.45 5.50 0.51
N ALA A 187 12.35 6.28 0.57
CA ALA A 187 11.75 6.89 -0.62
C ALA A 187 12.76 7.77 -1.38
N ARG A 188 13.52 8.61 -0.64
CA ARG A 188 14.58 9.44 -1.22
C ARG A 188 15.70 8.60 -1.84
N GLN A 189 16.14 7.53 -1.17
CA GLN A 189 17.16 6.61 -1.69
C GLN A 189 16.73 5.90 -2.99
N LEU A 190 15.44 5.57 -3.09
CA LEU A 190 14.83 4.95 -4.27
C LEU A 190 14.39 5.97 -5.34
N ASN A 191 14.70 7.26 -5.17
CA ASN A 191 14.32 8.35 -6.07
C ASN A 191 12.80 8.41 -6.33
N VAL A 192 12.00 8.15 -5.29
CA VAL A 192 10.53 8.33 -5.36
C VAL A 192 10.23 9.82 -5.46
N ASP A 193 9.42 10.19 -6.43
CA ASP A 193 8.91 11.55 -6.54
C ASP A 193 7.82 11.78 -5.49
N LEU A 194 8.18 12.41 -4.37
CA LEU A 194 7.28 12.68 -3.26
C LEU A 194 6.15 13.66 -3.64
N ASN A 195 6.35 14.50 -4.65
CA ASN A 195 5.31 15.40 -5.16
C ASN A 195 4.23 14.63 -5.94
N ASN A 196 4.56 13.43 -6.42
CA ASN A 196 3.60 12.53 -7.06
C ASN A 196 3.00 11.53 -6.05
N THR A 197 2.83 11.94 -4.80
CA THR A 197 2.15 11.17 -3.74
C THR A 197 1.21 12.08 -2.96
N ILE A 198 0.12 11.52 -2.45
CA ILE A 198 -0.82 12.23 -1.58
C ILE A 198 -1.25 11.34 -0.42
N THR A 199 -1.23 11.89 0.78
CA THR A 199 -1.65 11.18 2.00
C THR A 199 -2.78 11.90 2.75
N CYS A 200 -3.13 13.10 2.32
CA CYS A 200 -4.11 13.96 2.97
C CYS A 200 -5.51 13.34 3.00
N TYR A 201 -6.17 13.41 4.15
CA TYR A 201 -7.54 12.90 4.33
C TYR A 201 -8.61 13.86 3.78
N GLN A 202 -8.28 15.15 3.58
CA GLN A 202 -9.18 16.19 3.07
C GLN A 202 -8.44 17.20 2.19
N PRO A 203 -7.87 16.76 1.04
CA PRO A 203 -7.22 17.69 0.14
C PRO A 203 -8.22 18.66 -0.47
N ASN A 204 -7.79 19.92 -0.69
CA ASN A 204 -8.55 20.92 -1.41
C ASN A 204 -7.90 21.14 -2.79
N GLU A 205 -8.63 20.88 -3.87
CA GLU A 205 -8.15 21.00 -5.26
C GLU A 205 -6.78 20.34 -5.51
N GLY A 206 -6.49 19.22 -4.82
CA GLY A 206 -5.23 18.52 -4.94
C GLY A 206 -4.13 19.00 -4.01
N THR A 207 -4.37 20.06 -3.23
CA THR A 207 -3.45 20.57 -2.20
C THR A 207 -3.77 19.91 -0.86
N GLU A 208 -2.74 19.43 -0.16
CA GLU A 208 -2.90 18.83 1.16
C GLU A 208 -3.31 19.88 2.21
N CYS A 209 -4.19 19.52 3.14
CA CYS A 209 -4.74 20.46 4.13
C CYS A 209 -3.73 20.90 5.21
N GLY A 210 -2.64 20.15 5.41
CA GLY A 210 -1.59 20.45 6.39
C GLY A 210 -1.93 20.11 7.84
N VAL A 211 -3.21 19.87 8.18
CA VAL A 211 -3.69 19.80 9.58
C VAL A 211 -4.32 18.45 9.98
N CYS A 212 -4.64 17.56 9.04
CA CYS A 212 -5.11 16.22 9.38
C CYS A 212 -3.95 15.35 9.88
N LEU A 213 -4.26 14.27 10.60
CA LEU A 213 -3.26 13.36 11.17
C LEU A 213 -2.20 12.94 10.13
N SER A 214 -2.63 12.56 8.93
CA SER A 214 -1.72 12.11 7.88
C SER A 214 -0.81 13.22 7.37
N CYS A 215 -1.29 14.47 7.27
CA CYS A 215 -0.46 15.61 6.88
C CYS A 215 0.58 15.93 7.95
N VAL A 216 0.17 15.98 9.22
CA VAL A 216 1.06 16.29 10.34
C VAL A 216 2.15 15.22 10.47
N THR A 217 1.80 13.94 10.38
CA THR A 217 2.77 12.84 10.42
C THR A 217 3.74 12.89 9.23
N LYS A 218 3.21 13.18 8.02
CA LYS A 218 4.03 13.35 6.81
C LYS A 218 5.03 14.49 6.97
N GLN A 219 4.58 15.66 7.44
CA GLN A 219 5.42 16.83 7.60
C GLN A 219 6.56 16.56 8.57
N LYS A 220 6.26 16.00 9.76
CA LYS A 220 7.29 15.59 10.74
C LYS A 220 8.32 14.63 10.13
N ALA A 221 7.85 13.67 9.35
CA ALA A 221 8.73 12.71 8.70
C ALA A 221 9.65 13.36 7.66
N LEU A 222 9.13 14.31 6.87
CA LEU A 222 9.92 15.04 5.87
C LEU A 222 10.99 15.95 6.47
N GLU A 223 10.72 16.56 7.63
CA GLU A 223 11.65 17.43 8.37
C GLU A 223 12.81 16.63 9.00
N ASN A 224 12.58 15.37 9.37
CA ASN A 224 13.54 14.51 10.06
C ASN A 224 14.22 13.45 9.16
N ALA A 225 13.94 13.46 7.85
CA ALA A 225 14.44 12.45 6.92
C ALA A 225 15.71 12.84 6.16
#